data_ce3b0611d2957c233b17768a083308b3
#
_entry.id   ce3b0611d2957c233b17768a083308b3
#
_cell.length_a   1.000
_cell.length_b   1.000
_cell.length_c   1.000
_cell.angle_alpha   90.00
_cell.angle_beta   90.00
_cell.angle_gamma   90.00
#
_symmetry.space_group_name_H-M   'P 1'
#
loop_
_entity.id
_entity.type
_entity.pdbx_description
1 polymer ?
#
loop_
_entity_poly.entity_id
_entity_poly.type
_entity_poly.pdbx_seq_one_letter_code
_entity_poly.pdbx_strand_id
1 'polypeptide(L)'
;MSDPVSTPSGPPGLVPNGTPVHLERAAQPIEPRSFQPSESFRPAAFLESPHAQTVYAALLRPVRTPALFRERWDTPDGDFVDVDFLPAPPQAPHLLILHGLEGSAKASYVGELLRGAQRRGWGAAALNFRGCSGEQNRLARFYHSGDTADAHFVANRLRSRIRGPLFGVGFSLGGNVLLALLARTGEDAPLDAAAAVSVPYDLAACARALDSGAGLYRLYRLWFLRSLRRKALRKLRKHPGIFDGRTVSAARGIEAFDAAVTAPLHGFRDAADYYAQSSSGPLLGQIRRPTLLINAKDDPLAVSPLPEVAISNSLLAAVQPDHGGHVGFVAGSILRPRYWAERTALEFLGTFG
;
A
#
# COMPACT_ATOMS: atom_id res chain seq x y z
N MET A 1 22.97 -77.84 17.00
CA MET A 1 23.36 -77.91 15.60
C MET A 1 23.12 -76.52 15.11
N SER A 2 23.99 -75.56 15.33
CA SER A 2 25.24 -75.31 14.60
C SER A 2 24.91 -74.86 13.18
N ASP A 3 25.12 -73.68 12.71
CA ASP A 3 26.37 -73.00 12.52
C ASP A 3 26.24 -71.62 11.97
N PRO A 4 27.29 -70.83 11.86
CA PRO A 4 27.27 -69.39 12.08
C PRO A 4 27.35 -68.61 10.75
N VAL A 5 26.99 -67.33 10.93
CA VAL A 5 26.97 -66.26 9.92
C VAL A 5 28.36 -65.66 9.77
N SER A 6 28.89 -65.70 8.56
CA SER A 6 30.07 -64.92 8.15
C SER A 6 29.75 -63.57 7.66
N THR A 7 30.39 -62.55 8.24
CA THR A 7 30.50 -61.19 7.73
C THR A 7 31.60 -61.07 6.66
N PRO A 8 31.44 -60.15 5.71
CA PRO A 8 32.62 -59.59 5.06
C PRO A 8 32.68 -58.07 5.31
N SER A 9 33.78 -57.67 5.86
CA SER A 9 34.27 -56.30 5.97
C SER A 9 34.94 -55.88 4.64
N GLY A 10 34.55 -54.68 4.16
CA GLY A 10 35.27 -53.96 3.13
C GLY A 10 35.19 -52.47 3.39
N PRO A 11 36.27 -51.68 3.28
CA PRO A 11 36.29 -50.29 3.62
C PRO A 11 35.64 -49.44 2.52
N PRO A 12 34.97 -48.30 2.87
CA PRO A 12 34.43 -47.39 1.89
C PRO A 12 35.54 -46.54 1.27
N GLY A 13 35.49 -46.45 -0.05
CA GLY A 13 36.39 -45.66 -0.86
C GLY A 13 36.24 -44.15 -0.59
N LEU A 14 37.37 -43.50 -0.52
CA LEU A 14 37.54 -42.04 -0.49
C LEU A 14 36.97 -41.43 -1.77
N VAL A 15 36.01 -40.52 -1.60
CA VAL A 15 35.54 -39.63 -2.65
C VAL A 15 36.45 -38.37 -2.66
N PRO A 16 36.94 -37.91 -3.82
CA PRO A 16 37.89 -36.84 -3.89
C PRO A 16 37.19 -35.47 -3.61
N ASN A 17 37.95 -34.60 -2.97
CA ASN A 17 37.71 -33.20 -2.64
C ASN A 17 36.73 -32.50 -3.56
N GLY A 18 35.52 -32.24 -3.06
CA GLY A 18 34.63 -31.24 -3.59
C GLY A 18 35.18 -29.84 -3.32
N THR A 19 35.34 -29.07 -4.37
CA THR A 19 35.61 -27.61 -4.33
C THR A 19 34.65 -26.95 -3.37
N PRO A 20 35.10 -26.05 -2.46
CA PRO A 20 34.17 -25.31 -1.60
C PRO A 20 33.27 -24.43 -2.48
N VAL A 21 31.98 -24.73 -2.46
CA VAL A 21 30.96 -23.84 -2.99
C VAL A 21 31.09 -22.56 -2.18
N HIS A 22 31.59 -21.49 -2.80
CA HIS A 22 31.48 -20.14 -2.24
C HIS A 22 30.00 -19.87 -2.00
N LEU A 23 29.57 -19.98 -0.74
CA LEU A 23 28.34 -19.34 -0.28
C LEU A 23 28.50 -17.86 -0.63
N GLU A 24 27.73 -17.39 -1.61
CA GLU A 24 27.61 -15.97 -1.88
C GLU A 24 27.33 -15.27 -0.54
N ARG A 25 28.19 -14.32 -0.21
CA ARG A 25 28.00 -13.45 0.95
C ARG A 25 26.59 -12.89 0.85
N ALA A 26 25.75 -13.19 1.82
CA ALA A 26 24.50 -12.47 2.03
C ALA A 26 24.81 -10.98 1.92
N ALA A 27 24.20 -10.30 0.97
CA ALA A 27 24.40 -8.88 0.78
C ALA A 27 24.13 -8.19 2.13
N GLN A 28 25.07 -7.36 2.58
CA GLN A 28 24.84 -6.58 3.80
C GLN A 28 23.58 -5.75 3.59
N PRO A 29 22.67 -5.69 4.58
CA PRO A 29 21.45 -4.91 4.45
C PRO A 29 21.84 -3.46 4.12
N ILE A 30 21.33 -2.96 3.00
CA ILE A 30 21.57 -1.58 2.56
C ILE A 30 20.96 -0.65 3.63
N GLU A 31 21.70 0.39 4.03
CA GLU A 31 21.08 1.46 4.82
C GLU A 31 19.93 2.05 4.00
N PRO A 32 18.70 2.07 4.53
CA PRO A 32 17.52 2.49 3.75
C PRO A 32 17.73 3.84 3.06
N ARG A 33 18.32 4.79 3.78
CA ARG A 33 18.62 6.15 3.29
C ARG A 33 19.54 6.21 2.07
N SER A 34 20.41 5.22 1.89
CA SER A 34 21.33 5.15 0.74
C SER A 34 20.70 4.52 -0.50
N PHE A 35 19.45 4.08 -0.42
CA PHE A 35 18.77 3.46 -1.55
C PHE A 35 18.63 4.45 -2.71
N GLN A 36 19.06 4.01 -3.88
CA GLN A 36 18.87 4.68 -5.16
C GLN A 36 18.20 3.70 -6.12
N PRO A 37 17.12 4.09 -6.80
CA PRO A 37 16.53 3.25 -7.83
C PRO A 37 17.54 2.92 -8.92
N SER A 38 17.49 1.68 -9.43
CA SER A 38 18.35 1.24 -10.54
C SER A 38 18.13 2.05 -11.84
N GLU A 39 16.96 2.66 -11.97
CA GLU A 39 16.58 3.52 -13.08
C GLU A 39 15.92 4.80 -12.56
N SER A 40 16.44 5.97 -12.93
CA SER A 40 15.76 7.23 -12.64
C SER A 40 14.44 7.36 -13.43
N PHE A 41 13.43 7.96 -12.81
CA PHE A 41 12.15 8.17 -13.47
C PHE A 41 12.26 9.17 -14.64
N ARG A 42 11.70 8.77 -15.79
CA ARG A 42 11.48 9.65 -16.95
C ARG A 42 10.06 9.40 -17.45
N PRO A 43 9.23 10.45 -17.54
CA PRO A 43 7.86 10.31 -18.09
C PRO A 43 7.88 9.70 -19.49
N ALA A 44 6.87 8.89 -19.80
CA ALA A 44 6.61 8.49 -21.16
C ALA A 44 6.26 9.72 -22.01
N ALA A 45 6.67 9.73 -23.28
CA ALA A 45 6.35 10.81 -24.20
C ALA A 45 4.82 11.11 -24.20
N PHE A 46 4.48 12.39 -24.19
CA PHE A 46 3.11 12.93 -24.04
C PHE A 46 2.45 12.73 -22.65
N LEU A 47 3.20 12.23 -21.67
CA LEU A 47 2.75 12.10 -20.29
C LEU A 47 3.62 12.92 -19.32
N GLU A 48 4.22 14.02 -19.79
CA GLU A 48 5.05 14.91 -18.93
C GLU A 48 4.19 15.71 -17.94
N SER A 49 2.92 15.95 -18.26
CA SER A 49 2.01 16.66 -17.36
C SER A 49 1.59 15.78 -16.19
N PRO A 50 1.57 16.31 -14.94
CA PRO A 50 1.12 15.56 -13.76
C PRO A 50 -0.32 15.06 -13.89
N HIS A 51 -1.19 15.85 -14.51
CA HIS A 51 -2.55 15.44 -14.77
C HIS A 51 -2.64 14.34 -15.83
N ALA A 52 -1.80 14.38 -16.88
CA ALA A 52 -1.74 13.31 -17.88
C ALA A 52 -1.28 11.99 -17.24
N GLN A 53 -0.27 12.01 -16.41
CA GLN A 53 0.18 10.86 -15.61
C GLN A 53 -0.95 10.29 -14.76
N THR A 54 -1.61 11.16 -13.98
CA THR A 54 -2.71 10.78 -13.06
C THR A 54 -3.90 10.17 -13.82
N VAL A 55 -4.36 10.84 -14.88
CA VAL A 55 -5.52 10.40 -15.66
C VAL A 55 -5.21 9.12 -16.43
N TYR A 56 -4.02 9.00 -17.05
CA TYR A 56 -3.61 7.79 -17.73
C TYR A 56 -3.60 6.60 -16.76
N ALA A 57 -3.00 6.76 -15.60
CA ALA A 57 -2.93 5.70 -14.60
C ALA A 57 -4.32 5.29 -14.07
N ALA A 58 -5.23 6.25 -13.92
CA ALA A 58 -6.58 6.00 -13.42
C ALA A 58 -7.51 5.37 -14.44
N LEU A 59 -7.44 5.75 -15.73
CA LEU A 59 -8.44 5.42 -16.74
C LEU A 59 -7.93 4.54 -17.87
N LEU A 60 -6.67 4.67 -18.27
CA LEU A 60 -6.12 4.04 -19.47
C LEU A 60 -5.12 2.93 -19.17
N ARG A 61 -4.65 2.84 -17.95
CA ARG A 61 -3.74 1.77 -17.51
C ARG A 61 -4.47 0.42 -17.57
N PRO A 62 -3.97 -0.57 -18.33
CA PRO A 62 -4.60 -1.87 -18.37
C PRO A 62 -4.63 -2.55 -17.01
N VAL A 63 -5.79 -3.03 -16.60
CA VAL A 63 -5.91 -3.87 -15.39
C VAL A 63 -5.49 -5.29 -15.79
N ARG A 64 -4.31 -5.69 -15.32
CA ARG A 64 -3.77 -7.04 -15.55
C ARG A 64 -3.42 -7.65 -14.21
N THR A 65 -4.33 -8.40 -13.64
CA THR A 65 -4.16 -9.04 -12.33
C THR A 65 -3.86 -10.53 -12.54
N PRO A 66 -2.91 -11.14 -11.84
CA PRO A 66 -2.78 -12.59 -11.81
C PRO A 66 -4.02 -13.24 -11.21
N ALA A 67 -4.14 -14.56 -11.30
CA ALA A 67 -5.21 -15.29 -10.62
C ALA A 67 -5.05 -15.13 -9.10
N LEU A 68 -6.10 -14.64 -8.46
CA LEU A 68 -6.16 -14.45 -7.02
C LEU A 68 -7.28 -15.30 -6.45
N PHE A 69 -7.13 -15.71 -5.18
CA PHE A 69 -8.22 -16.26 -4.41
C PHE A 69 -8.57 -15.32 -3.25
N ARG A 70 -9.85 -15.25 -2.88
CA ARG A 70 -10.34 -14.37 -1.83
C ARG A 70 -10.64 -15.14 -0.58
N GLU A 71 -10.16 -14.63 0.56
CA GLU A 71 -10.63 -15.02 1.88
C GLU A 71 -11.38 -13.86 2.52
N ARG A 72 -12.47 -14.19 3.23
CA ARG A 72 -13.14 -13.25 4.13
C ARG A 72 -12.69 -13.54 5.55
N TRP A 73 -12.25 -12.49 6.24
CA TRP A 73 -11.82 -12.59 7.63
C TRP A 73 -12.72 -11.74 8.52
N ASP A 74 -13.34 -12.38 9.50
CA ASP A 74 -14.08 -11.67 10.53
C ASP A 74 -13.09 -10.86 11.38
N THR A 75 -13.41 -9.59 11.59
CA THR A 75 -12.61 -8.65 12.38
C THR A 75 -13.03 -8.67 13.85
N PRO A 76 -12.15 -8.28 14.79
CA PRO A 76 -12.46 -8.34 16.22
C PRO A 76 -13.70 -7.55 16.66
N ASP A 77 -14.10 -6.54 15.88
CA ASP A 77 -15.30 -5.72 16.12
C ASP A 77 -16.58 -6.33 15.55
N GLY A 78 -16.56 -7.58 15.05
CA GLY A 78 -17.72 -8.28 14.51
C GLY A 78 -18.07 -7.94 13.05
N ASP A 79 -17.22 -7.19 12.37
CA ASP A 79 -17.33 -6.93 10.92
C ASP A 79 -16.50 -7.93 10.11
N PHE A 80 -16.11 -7.60 8.90
CA PHE A 80 -15.22 -8.40 8.07
C PHE A 80 -14.34 -7.54 7.16
N VAL A 81 -13.25 -8.14 6.72
CA VAL A 81 -12.43 -7.66 5.59
C VAL A 81 -12.26 -8.76 4.57
N ASP A 82 -12.26 -8.41 3.30
CA ASP A 82 -11.94 -9.32 2.19
C ASP A 82 -10.50 -9.09 1.75
N VAL A 83 -9.73 -10.17 1.71
CA VAL A 83 -8.31 -10.16 1.32
C VAL A 83 -8.13 -11.03 0.08
N ASP A 84 -7.57 -10.46 -0.97
CA ASP A 84 -7.28 -11.18 -2.21
C ASP A 84 -5.81 -11.62 -2.22
N PHE A 85 -5.57 -12.93 -2.36
CA PHE A 85 -4.27 -13.56 -2.22
C PHE A 85 -3.66 -13.96 -3.55
N LEU A 86 -2.38 -13.63 -3.72
CA LEU A 86 -1.46 -14.26 -4.65
C LEU A 86 -0.68 -15.33 -3.88
N PRO A 87 -0.86 -16.63 -4.18
CA PRO A 87 -0.20 -17.69 -3.42
C PRO A 87 1.30 -17.76 -3.70
N ALA A 88 2.07 -18.11 -2.67
CA ALA A 88 3.47 -18.48 -2.74
C ALA A 88 3.83 -19.40 -1.54
N PRO A 89 4.98 -20.10 -1.56
CA PRO A 89 5.45 -20.86 -0.42
C PRO A 89 5.57 -19.98 0.84
N PRO A 90 5.26 -20.49 2.04
CA PRO A 90 5.32 -19.69 3.28
C PRO A 90 6.71 -19.10 3.58
N GLN A 91 7.78 -19.66 3.04
CA GLN A 91 9.15 -19.18 3.20
C GLN A 91 9.50 -18.03 2.25
N ALA A 92 8.74 -17.88 1.17
CA ALA A 92 8.95 -16.77 0.24
C ALA A 92 8.58 -15.42 0.89
N PRO A 93 9.16 -14.32 0.43
CA PRO A 93 8.67 -12.99 0.81
C PRO A 93 7.20 -12.80 0.42
N HIS A 94 6.46 -12.07 1.24
CA HIS A 94 5.06 -11.74 0.99
C HIS A 94 4.81 -10.24 1.09
N LEU A 95 3.86 -9.74 0.32
CA LEU A 95 3.41 -8.35 0.36
C LEU A 95 2.05 -8.24 1.03
N LEU A 96 1.89 -7.29 1.96
CA LEU A 96 0.60 -6.70 2.31
C LEU A 96 0.42 -5.45 1.46
N ILE A 97 -0.66 -5.40 0.66
CA ILE A 97 -0.93 -4.28 -0.26
C ILE A 97 -2.16 -3.51 0.21
N LEU A 98 -2.02 -2.20 0.40
CA LEU A 98 -3.07 -1.27 0.80
C LEU A 98 -3.37 -0.30 -0.36
N HIS A 99 -4.59 -0.35 -0.88
CA HIS A 99 -5.00 0.49 -2.02
C HIS A 99 -5.35 1.93 -1.61
N GLY A 100 -5.44 2.83 -2.58
CA GLY A 100 -5.85 4.22 -2.38
C GLY A 100 -7.37 4.39 -2.18
N LEU A 101 -7.79 5.65 -1.99
CA LEU A 101 -9.20 6.02 -1.79
C LEU A 101 -10.08 5.46 -2.92
N GLU A 102 -11.18 4.79 -2.53
CA GLU A 102 -12.15 4.16 -3.44
C GLU A 102 -11.56 3.09 -4.38
N GLY A 103 -10.32 2.64 -4.10
CA GLY A 103 -9.68 1.53 -4.81
C GLY A 103 -10.16 0.15 -4.33
N SER A 104 -9.43 -0.88 -4.74
CA SER A 104 -9.59 -2.28 -4.31
C SER A 104 -8.38 -3.10 -4.78
N ALA A 105 -8.34 -4.38 -4.46
CA ALA A 105 -7.38 -5.33 -5.03
C ALA A 105 -7.41 -5.40 -6.57
N LYS A 106 -8.48 -4.88 -7.20
CA LYS A 106 -8.62 -4.82 -8.67
C LYS A 106 -8.06 -3.54 -9.30
N ALA A 107 -7.51 -2.62 -8.50
CA ALA A 107 -6.90 -1.41 -9.05
C ALA A 107 -5.68 -1.76 -9.93
N SER A 108 -5.49 -1.01 -11.01
CA SER A 108 -4.46 -1.33 -12.01
C SER A 108 -3.03 -1.31 -11.43
N TYR A 109 -2.74 -0.41 -10.50
CA TYR A 109 -1.45 -0.34 -9.81
C TYR A 109 -1.26 -1.53 -8.84
N VAL A 110 -2.32 -1.99 -8.18
CA VAL A 110 -2.27 -3.22 -7.37
C VAL A 110 -1.97 -4.43 -8.27
N GLY A 111 -2.65 -4.54 -9.42
CA GLY A 111 -2.41 -5.60 -10.39
C GLY A 111 -0.97 -5.64 -10.90
N GLU A 112 -0.35 -4.48 -11.17
CA GLU A 112 1.06 -4.44 -11.58
C GLU A 112 2.01 -4.87 -10.48
N LEU A 113 1.77 -4.41 -9.24
CA LEU A 113 2.55 -4.84 -8.09
C LEU A 113 2.45 -6.35 -7.86
N LEU A 114 1.23 -6.91 -7.94
CA LEU A 114 0.98 -8.36 -7.86
C LEU A 114 1.74 -9.14 -8.94
N ARG A 115 1.75 -8.67 -10.18
CA ARG A 115 2.53 -9.29 -11.25
C ARG A 115 4.04 -9.19 -11.01
N GLY A 116 4.48 -8.06 -10.46
CA GLY A 116 5.87 -7.88 -10.06
C GLY A 116 6.31 -8.83 -8.96
N ALA A 117 5.44 -9.07 -7.97
CA ALA A 117 5.61 -10.07 -6.91
C ALA A 117 5.65 -11.49 -7.50
N GLN A 118 4.68 -11.83 -8.36
CA GLN A 118 4.63 -13.14 -9.03
C GLN A 118 5.90 -13.46 -9.81
N ARG A 119 6.44 -12.49 -10.56
CA ARG A 119 7.71 -12.69 -11.30
C ARG A 119 8.91 -12.95 -10.39
N ARG A 120 8.84 -12.56 -9.14
CA ARG A 120 9.87 -12.78 -8.10
C ARG A 120 9.63 -14.06 -7.28
N GLY A 121 8.54 -14.78 -7.52
CA GLY A 121 8.13 -15.91 -6.69
C GLY A 121 7.61 -15.49 -5.30
N TRP A 122 7.22 -14.22 -5.13
CA TRP A 122 6.68 -13.69 -3.89
C TRP A 122 5.17 -13.88 -3.81
N GLY A 123 4.68 -14.10 -2.58
CA GLY A 123 3.26 -14.04 -2.28
C GLY A 123 2.76 -12.62 -2.06
N ALA A 124 1.45 -12.45 -2.06
CA ALA A 124 0.85 -11.17 -1.70
C ALA A 124 -0.56 -11.33 -1.14
N ALA A 125 -0.96 -10.38 -0.30
CA ALA A 125 -2.30 -10.22 0.25
C ALA A 125 -2.74 -8.77 0.00
N ALA A 126 -3.68 -8.56 -0.91
CA ALA A 126 -4.27 -7.25 -1.15
C ALA A 126 -5.51 -7.07 -0.29
N LEU A 127 -5.42 -6.21 0.73
CA LEU A 127 -6.53 -5.87 1.60
C LEU A 127 -7.52 -4.99 0.82
N ASN A 128 -8.78 -5.37 0.80
CA ASN A 128 -9.85 -4.48 0.40
C ASN A 128 -10.39 -3.76 1.64
N PHE A 129 -10.21 -2.45 1.72
CA PHE A 129 -10.79 -1.67 2.80
C PHE A 129 -12.30 -1.82 2.86
N ARG A 130 -12.90 -1.59 4.03
CA ARG A 130 -14.33 -1.78 4.28
C ARG A 130 -15.20 -1.10 3.22
N GLY A 131 -16.09 -1.86 2.60
CA GLY A 131 -16.96 -1.40 1.51
C GLY A 131 -16.27 -1.23 0.15
N CYS A 132 -15.04 -1.75 -0.03
CA CYS A 132 -14.29 -1.69 -1.29
C CYS A 132 -14.17 -3.05 -2.00
N SER A 133 -14.59 -4.14 -1.39
CA SER A 133 -14.55 -5.48 -2.00
C SER A 133 -15.71 -5.81 -2.95
N GLY A 134 -16.67 -4.89 -3.07
CA GLY A 134 -17.92 -5.08 -3.83
C GLY A 134 -19.14 -5.30 -2.93
N GLU A 135 -18.97 -5.63 -1.67
CA GLU A 135 -20.00 -5.84 -0.67
C GLU A 135 -19.91 -4.79 0.45
N GLN A 136 -21.03 -4.41 1.03
CA GLN A 136 -21.07 -3.55 2.21
C GLN A 136 -20.79 -4.34 3.47
N ASN A 137 -19.94 -3.80 4.30
CA ASN A 137 -19.67 -4.31 5.63
C ASN A 137 -20.90 -4.35 6.53
N ARG A 138 -20.83 -5.16 7.60
CA ARG A 138 -21.91 -5.37 8.56
C ARG A 138 -22.19 -4.12 9.38
N LEU A 139 -21.11 -3.49 9.90
CA LEU A 139 -21.19 -2.33 10.76
C LEU A 139 -21.40 -1.02 9.98
N ALA A 140 -21.82 0.00 10.70
CA ALA A 140 -22.03 1.35 10.16
C ALA A 140 -20.72 1.99 9.67
N ARG A 141 -19.58 1.72 10.34
CA ARG A 141 -18.29 2.32 10.03
C ARG A 141 -17.78 2.01 8.62
N PHE A 142 -16.99 2.93 8.09
CA PHE A 142 -16.18 2.76 6.89
C PHE A 142 -14.71 2.56 7.25
N TYR A 143 -13.84 2.68 6.26
CA TYR A 143 -12.42 2.96 6.44
C TYR A 143 -12.17 4.46 6.34
N HIS A 144 -11.08 4.94 6.90
CA HIS A 144 -10.60 6.31 6.76
C HIS A 144 -9.06 6.36 6.73
N SER A 145 -8.49 7.52 6.41
CA SER A 145 -7.04 7.67 6.18
C SER A 145 -6.16 7.34 7.38
N GLY A 146 -6.69 7.43 8.60
CA GLY A 146 -5.97 7.09 9.84
C GLY A 146 -6.35 5.74 10.44
N ASP A 147 -7.22 4.95 9.78
CA ASP A 147 -7.70 3.66 10.30
C ASP A 147 -6.67 2.55 10.07
N THR A 148 -5.87 2.28 11.07
CA THR A 148 -4.82 1.25 11.03
C THR A 148 -5.29 -0.11 11.53
N ALA A 149 -6.47 -0.21 12.15
CA ALA A 149 -6.90 -1.42 12.85
C ALA A 149 -7.03 -2.63 11.92
N ASP A 150 -7.71 -2.47 10.78
CA ASP A 150 -7.88 -3.57 9.82
C ASP A 150 -6.55 -3.97 9.18
N ALA A 151 -5.69 -3.00 8.83
CA ALA A 151 -4.37 -3.28 8.27
C ALA A 151 -3.46 -4.00 9.28
N HIS A 152 -3.50 -3.60 10.54
CA HIS A 152 -2.77 -4.26 11.63
C HIS A 152 -3.26 -5.69 11.89
N PHE A 153 -4.59 -5.87 11.94
CA PHE A 153 -5.20 -7.20 12.08
C PHE A 153 -4.77 -8.14 10.96
N VAL A 154 -4.83 -7.65 9.70
CA VAL A 154 -4.44 -8.45 8.53
C VAL A 154 -2.94 -8.74 8.55
N ALA A 155 -2.08 -7.76 8.86
CA ALA A 155 -0.63 -7.94 8.93
C ALA A 155 -0.23 -8.99 9.98
N ASN A 156 -0.81 -8.94 11.19
CA ASN A 156 -0.55 -9.92 12.24
C ASN A 156 -1.01 -11.33 11.83
N ARG A 157 -2.18 -11.43 11.22
CA ARG A 157 -2.69 -12.72 10.75
C ARG A 157 -1.86 -13.29 9.60
N LEU A 158 -1.31 -12.45 8.73
CA LEU A 158 -0.34 -12.88 7.73
C LEU A 158 0.95 -13.34 8.40
N ARG A 159 1.49 -12.57 9.36
CA ARG A 159 2.71 -12.91 10.07
C ARG A 159 2.65 -14.29 10.73
N SER A 160 1.48 -14.69 11.24
CA SER A 160 1.28 -16.04 11.80
C SER A 160 1.23 -17.18 10.76
N ARG A 161 1.02 -16.86 9.48
CA ARG A 161 0.90 -17.85 8.40
C ARG A 161 2.17 -18.01 7.57
N ILE A 162 3.06 -17.03 7.58
CA ILE A 162 4.27 -16.99 6.76
C ILE A 162 5.53 -17.07 7.63
N ARG A 163 6.61 -17.59 7.04
CA ARG A 163 7.91 -17.70 7.69
C ARG A 163 8.97 -16.81 7.06
N GLY A 164 8.75 -16.39 5.82
CA GLY A 164 9.59 -15.44 5.11
C GLY A 164 9.31 -13.99 5.49
N PRO A 165 10.01 -13.03 4.89
CA PRO A 165 9.78 -11.62 5.10
C PRO A 165 8.35 -11.21 4.73
N LEU A 166 7.75 -10.29 5.52
CA LEU A 166 6.47 -9.65 5.23
C LEU A 166 6.68 -8.17 5.00
N PHE A 167 6.43 -7.72 3.80
CA PHE A 167 6.58 -6.32 3.39
C PHE A 167 5.23 -5.63 3.23
N GLY A 168 5.19 -4.31 3.49
CA GLY A 168 4.02 -3.48 3.24
C GLY A 168 4.19 -2.62 1.99
N VAL A 169 3.15 -2.52 1.15
CA VAL A 169 3.10 -1.50 0.09
C VAL A 169 1.76 -0.78 0.14
N GLY A 170 1.79 0.55 0.26
CA GLY A 170 0.61 1.38 0.32
C GLY A 170 0.60 2.47 -0.75
N PHE A 171 -0.57 2.72 -1.34
CA PHE A 171 -0.76 3.76 -2.34
C PHE A 171 -1.70 4.84 -1.85
N SER A 172 -1.33 6.11 -1.98
CA SER A 172 -2.17 7.25 -1.62
C SER A 172 -2.71 7.12 -0.18
N LEU A 173 -4.03 7.09 0.04
CA LEU A 173 -4.65 6.80 1.34
C LEU A 173 -4.07 5.54 1.98
N GLY A 174 -3.91 4.44 1.23
CA GLY A 174 -3.32 3.21 1.75
C GLY A 174 -1.86 3.38 2.17
N GLY A 175 -1.12 4.28 1.53
CA GLY A 175 0.22 4.68 1.96
C GLY A 175 0.19 5.43 3.28
N ASN A 176 -0.76 6.35 3.46
CA ASN A 176 -0.95 7.06 4.73
C ASN A 176 -1.31 6.09 5.88
N VAL A 177 -2.22 5.14 5.64
CA VAL A 177 -2.57 4.09 6.60
C VAL A 177 -1.35 3.24 6.95
N LEU A 178 -0.55 2.84 5.96
CA LEU A 178 0.66 2.04 6.17
C LEU A 178 1.70 2.78 7.04
N LEU A 179 1.97 4.04 6.73
CA LEU A 179 2.91 4.84 7.50
C LEU A 179 2.43 5.10 8.93
N ALA A 180 1.13 5.38 9.11
CA ALA A 180 0.53 5.52 10.43
C ALA A 180 0.58 4.20 11.23
N LEU A 181 0.38 3.06 10.57
CA LEU A 181 0.54 1.74 11.20
C LEU A 181 1.97 1.55 11.69
N LEU A 182 2.96 1.74 10.83
CA LEU A 182 4.38 1.56 11.18
C LEU A 182 4.83 2.50 12.30
N ALA A 183 4.35 3.74 12.29
CA ALA A 183 4.69 4.71 13.33
C ALA A 183 4.08 4.35 14.69
N ARG A 184 2.81 3.92 14.70
CA ARG A 184 2.09 3.57 15.94
C ARG A 184 2.55 2.25 16.54
N THR A 185 3.04 1.32 15.74
CA THR A 185 3.56 0.02 16.19
C THR A 185 5.06 0.04 16.46
N GLY A 186 5.80 0.97 15.88
CA GLY A 186 7.23 1.13 16.12
C GLY A 186 8.02 -0.16 15.87
N GLU A 187 8.71 -0.62 16.91
CA GLU A 187 9.52 -1.87 16.85
C GLU A 187 8.66 -3.13 16.78
N ASP A 188 7.40 -3.07 17.24
CA ASP A 188 6.46 -4.20 17.20
C ASP A 188 5.72 -4.32 15.86
N ALA A 189 6.11 -3.52 14.86
CA ALA A 189 5.48 -3.58 13.54
C ALA A 189 5.61 -4.99 12.94
N PRO A 190 4.48 -5.59 12.51
CA PRO A 190 4.48 -6.94 11.93
C PRO A 190 5.09 -7.02 10.53
N LEU A 191 5.57 -5.91 10.00
CA LEU A 191 6.19 -5.76 8.68
C LEU A 191 7.70 -5.59 8.83
N ASP A 192 8.48 -6.24 7.98
CA ASP A 192 9.95 -6.17 8.00
C ASP A 192 10.48 -4.92 7.27
N ALA A 193 9.81 -4.51 6.19
CA ALA A 193 10.06 -3.26 5.46
C ALA A 193 8.79 -2.80 4.74
N ALA A 194 8.79 -1.54 4.25
CA ALA A 194 7.64 -0.99 3.56
C ALA A 194 8.00 -0.03 2.42
N ALA A 195 7.04 0.18 1.51
CA ALA A 195 7.09 1.24 0.51
C ALA A 195 5.73 1.96 0.44
N ALA A 196 5.75 3.27 0.43
CA ALA A 196 4.56 4.11 0.37
C ALA A 196 4.64 5.06 -0.83
N VAL A 197 3.61 5.05 -1.68
CA VAL A 197 3.58 5.74 -2.98
C VAL A 197 2.51 6.81 -2.99
N SER A 198 2.86 8.02 -3.41
CA SER A 198 1.93 9.18 -3.56
C SER A 198 1.15 9.49 -2.28
N VAL A 199 1.84 9.56 -1.14
CA VAL A 199 1.20 9.69 0.17
C VAL A 199 0.77 11.13 0.44
N PRO A 200 -0.50 11.35 0.85
CA PRO A 200 -0.96 12.64 1.35
C PRO A 200 -0.53 12.82 2.82
N TYR A 201 0.71 13.28 3.07
CA TYR A 201 1.27 13.44 4.42
C TYR A 201 0.49 14.44 5.29
N ASP A 202 -0.15 15.43 4.68
CA ASP A 202 -1.08 16.40 5.29
C ASP A 202 -2.44 16.30 4.59
N LEU A 203 -3.39 15.63 5.23
CA LEU A 203 -4.72 15.40 4.68
C LEU A 203 -5.51 16.71 4.52
N ALA A 204 -5.32 17.68 5.43
CA ALA A 204 -5.99 18.97 5.35
C ALA A 204 -5.51 19.77 4.13
N ALA A 205 -4.21 19.80 3.86
CA ALA A 205 -3.66 20.45 2.66
C ALA A 205 -4.19 19.81 1.38
N CYS A 206 -4.22 18.47 1.32
CA CYS A 206 -4.73 17.73 0.17
C CYS A 206 -6.23 17.93 -0.06
N ALA A 207 -7.04 17.93 1.00
CA ALA A 207 -8.48 18.22 0.92
C ALA A 207 -8.73 19.64 0.42
N ARG A 208 -8.03 20.65 0.99
CA ARG A 208 -8.12 22.05 0.52
C ARG A 208 -7.73 22.21 -0.94
N ALA A 209 -6.66 21.56 -1.39
CA ALA A 209 -6.24 21.61 -2.80
C ALA A 209 -7.30 21.06 -3.75
N LEU A 210 -7.94 19.94 -3.39
CA LEU A 210 -9.05 19.38 -4.14
C LEU A 210 -10.28 20.28 -4.14
N ASP A 211 -10.59 20.92 -3.01
CA ASP A 211 -11.82 21.70 -2.84
C ASP A 211 -11.71 23.11 -3.45
N SER A 212 -10.55 23.75 -3.39
CA SER A 212 -10.30 25.08 -3.94
C SER A 212 -9.86 25.07 -5.41
N GLY A 213 -9.36 23.92 -5.91
CA GLY A 213 -8.81 23.82 -7.25
C GLY A 213 -9.86 23.94 -8.36
N ALA A 214 -9.47 24.62 -9.46
CA ALA A 214 -10.25 24.76 -10.68
C ALA A 214 -9.86 23.67 -11.70
N GLY A 215 -10.55 23.65 -12.86
CA GLY A 215 -10.21 22.74 -13.95
C GLY A 215 -10.28 21.26 -13.58
N LEU A 216 -9.18 20.55 -13.75
CA LEU A 216 -9.10 19.09 -13.48
C LEU A 216 -9.28 18.72 -12.00
N TYR A 217 -8.92 19.62 -11.06
CA TYR A 217 -9.20 19.40 -9.63
C TYR A 217 -10.70 19.27 -9.36
N ARG A 218 -11.53 20.08 -10.04
CA ARG A 218 -12.99 19.96 -9.97
C ARG A 218 -13.47 18.58 -10.46
N LEU A 219 -12.85 18.04 -11.51
CA LEU A 219 -13.19 16.70 -12.04
C LEU A 219 -12.79 15.61 -11.03
N TYR A 220 -11.60 15.67 -10.44
CA TYR A 220 -11.16 14.74 -9.41
C TYR A 220 -12.11 14.77 -8.21
N ARG A 221 -12.43 15.98 -7.71
CA ARG A 221 -13.37 16.17 -6.61
C ARG A 221 -14.73 15.56 -6.90
N LEU A 222 -15.31 15.84 -8.08
CA LEU A 222 -16.60 15.30 -8.49
C LEU A 222 -16.59 13.77 -8.59
N TRP A 223 -15.50 13.21 -9.10
CA TRP A 223 -15.33 11.75 -9.22
C TRP A 223 -15.29 11.08 -7.85
N PHE A 224 -14.49 11.59 -6.92
CA PHE A 224 -14.44 11.07 -5.55
C PHE A 224 -15.76 11.24 -4.83
N LEU A 225 -16.33 12.46 -4.82
CA LEU A 225 -17.58 12.74 -4.14
C LEU A 225 -18.75 11.88 -4.65
N ARG A 226 -18.80 11.61 -5.96
CA ARG A 226 -19.84 10.73 -6.53
C ARG A 226 -19.78 9.34 -5.92
N SER A 227 -18.58 8.78 -5.77
CA SER A 227 -18.39 7.44 -5.20
C SER A 227 -18.66 7.44 -3.70
N LEU A 228 -18.05 8.35 -2.97
CA LEU A 228 -18.18 8.50 -1.52
C LEU A 228 -19.64 8.71 -1.11
N ARG A 229 -20.34 9.66 -1.72
CA ARG A 229 -21.77 9.89 -1.46
C ARG A 229 -22.64 8.66 -1.73
N ARG A 230 -22.39 7.97 -2.86
CA ARG A 230 -23.14 6.74 -3.20
C ARG A 230 -22.95 5.68 -2.13
N LYS A 231 -21.73 5.47 -1.65
CA LYS A 231 -21.44 4.53 -0.57
C LYS A 231 -22.08 4.96 0.75
N ALA A 232 -21.96 6.23 1.11
CA ALA A 232 -22.57 6.77 2.33
C ALA A 232 -24.10 6.62 2.33
N LEU A 233 -24.79 7.06 1.26
CA LEU A 233 -26.23 6.94 1.15
C LEU A 233 -26.71 5.48 1.11
N ARG A 234 -25.89 4.57 0.54
CA ARG A 234 -26.18 3.13 0.61
C ARG A 234 -26.03 2.61 2.05
N LYS A 235 -25.03 3.06 2.78
CA LYS A 235 -24.82 2.70 4.19
C LYS A 235 -25.94 3.24 5.07
N LEU A 236 -26.38 4.49 4.85
CA LEU A 236 -27.51 5.09 5.56
C LEU A 236 -28.82 4.29 5.42
N ARG A 237 -29.05 3.69 4.22
CA ARG A 237 -30.21 2.81 4.05
C ARG A 237 -30.14 1.54 4.89
N LYS A 238 -28.94 1.01 5.11
CA LYS A 238 -28.71 -0.19 5.95
C LYS A 238 -28.71 0.16 7.44
N HIS A 239 -28.29 1.36 7.78
CA HIS A 239 -28.14 1.86 9.16
C HIS A 239 -28.79 3.24 9.27
N PRO A 240 -30.13 3.33 9.43
CA PRO A 240 -30.82 4.61 9.53
C PRO A 240 -30.34 5.44 10.73
N GLY A 241 -30.20 6.75 10.54
CA GLY A 241 -29.86 7.68 11.62
C GLY A 241 -28.38 7.87 11.94
N ILE A 242 -27.46 7.20 11.23
CA ILE A 242 -26.02 7.33 11.50
C ILE A 242 -25.43 8.70 11.07
N PHE A 243 -26.05 9.39 10.14
CA PHE A 243 -25.80 10.78 9.73
C PHE A 243 -26.98 11.32 8.91
N ASP A 244 -26.98 12.64 8.67
CA ASP A 244 -28.02 13.28 7.85
C ASP A 244 -27.76 13.12 6.34
N GLY A 245 -28.64 12.38 5.65
CA GLY A 245 -28.55 12.13 4.22
C GLY A 245 -28.67 13.39 3.34
N ARG A 246 -29.35 14.44 3.83
CA ARG A 246 -29.46 15.73 3.10
C ARG A 246 -28.11 16.45 3.11
N THR A 247 -27.45 16.52 4.26
CA THR A 247 -26.11 17.09 4.41
C THR A 247 -25.10 16.34 3.56
N VAL A 248 -25.13 15.00 3.55
CA VAL A 248 -24.27 14.18 2.67
C VAL A 248 -24.50 14.48 1.19
N SER A 249 -25.76 14.61 0.77
CA SER A 249 -26.10 14.90 -0.63
C SER A 249 -25.69 16.34 -1.03
N ALA A 250 -25.74 17.27 -0.11
CA ALA A 250 -25.39 18.68 -0.32
C ALA A 250 -23.87 18.95 -0.25
N ALA A 251 -23.05 18.03 0.31
CA ALA A 251 -21.61 18.23 0.46
C ALA A 251 -20.94 18.45 -0.92
N ARG A 252 -20.35 19.64 -1.17
CA ARG A 252 -19.75 20.02 -2.46
C ARG A 252 -18.23 19.91 -2.49
N GLY A 253 -17.61 19.57 -1.34
CA GLY A 253 -16.18 19.40 -1.15
C GLY A 253 -15.87 18.12 -0.37
N ILE A 254 -14.59 17.74 -0.39
CA ILE A 254 -14.08 16.60 0.40
C ILE A 254 -14.21 16.91 1.89
N GLU A 255 -13.80 18.12 2.30
CA GLU A 255 -13.92 18.55 3.69
C GLU A 255 -15.37 18.55 4.18
N ALA A 256 -16.32 19.06 3.38
CA ALA A 256 -17.74 19.02 3.70
C ALA A 256 -18.30 17.59 3.81
N PHE A 257 -17.81 16.66 2.98
CA PHE A 257 -18.16 15.25 3.09
C PHE A 257 -17.58 14.62 4.36
N ASP A 258 -16.33 14.90 4.66
CA ASP A 258 -15.66 14.36 5.86
C ASP A 258 -16.29 14.89 7.14
N ALA A 259 -16.70 16.17 7.18
CA ALA A 259 -17.46 16.74 8.29
C ALA A 259 -18.85 16.09 8.47
N ALA A 260 -19.52 15.72 7.36
CA ALA A 260 -20.87 15.15 7.39
C ALA A 260 -20.89 13.63 7.66
N VAL A 261 -19.81 12.91 7.31
CA VAL A 261 -19.79 11.44 7.32
C VAL A 261 -18.60 10.90 8.10
N THR A 262 -17.36 11.20 7.65
CA THR A 262 -16.16 10.55 8.19
C THR A 262 -15.96 10.90 9.66
N ALA A 263 -16.02 12.18 10.00
CA ALA A 263 -15.79 12.65 11.36
C ALA A 263 -16.82 12.08 12.36
N PRO A 264 -18.14 12.27 12.19
CA PRO A 264 -19.10 11.76 13.16
C PRO A 264 -19.12 10.23 13.23
N LEU A 265 -18.91 9.54 12.11
CA LEU A 265 -18.97 8.09 12.07
C LEU A 265 -17.80 7.42 12.79
N HIS A 266 -16.68 8.11 12.92
CA HIS A 266 -15.45 7.60 13.54
C HIS A 266 -15.08 8.32 14.84
N GLY A 267 -15.97 9.18 15.39
CA GLY A 267 -15.80 9.80 16.69
C GLY A 267 -14.84 11.01 16.71
N PHE A 268 -14.55 11.59 15.55
CA PHE A 268 -13.84 12.87 15.47
C PHE A 268 -14.81 14.03 15.69
N ARG A 269 -14.33 15.12 16.27
CA ARG A 269 -15.13 16.32 16.52
C ARG A 269 -15.62 16.98 15.22
N ASP A 270 -14.74 17.04 14.22
CA ASP A 270 -14.97 17.66 12.91
C ASP A 270 -13.94 17.15 11.90
N ALA A 271 -14.00 17.63 10.65
CA ALA A 271 -13.04 17.25 9.61
C ALA A 271 -11.60 17.68 9.93
N ALA A 272 -11.41 18.83 10.58
CA ALA A 272 -10.08 19.31 10.94
C ALA A 272 -9.41 18.39 11.99
N ASP A 273 -10.19 17.97 13.00
CA ASP A 273 -9.75 16.99 13.99
C ASP A 273 -9.43 15.63 13.36
N TYR A 274 -10.27 15.18 12.42
CA TYR A 274 -9.99 13.97 11.63
C TYR A 274 -8.66 14.08 10.88
N TYR A 275 -8.44 15.17 10.16
CA TYR A 275 -7.19 15.35 9.40
C TYR A 275 -5.96 15.43 10.31
N ALA A 276 -6.06 16.17 11.42
CA ALA A 276 -4.97 16.30 12.38
C ALA A 276 -4.55 14.94 12.98
N GLN A 277 -5.51 14.10 13.36
CA GLN A 277 -5.23 12.80 13.97
C GLN A 277 -4.86 11.71 12.96
N SER A 278 -5.21 11.89 11.68
CA SER A 278 -5.07 10.87 10.64
C SER A 278 -3.93 11.12 9.65
N SER A 279 -3.34 12.31 9.62
CA SER A 279 -2.18 12.62 8.79
C SER A 279 -0.93 11.87 9.27
N SER A 280 -0.22 11.21 8.34
CA SER A 280 0.99 10.45 8.67
C SER A 280 2.24 11.31 8.79
N GLY A 281 2.23 12.52 8.22
CA GLY A 281 3.42 13.39 8.20
C GLY A 281 4.08 13.59 9.56
N PRO A 282 3.35 14.02 10.61
CA PRO A 282 3.93 14.20 11.95
C PRO A 282 4.47 12.92 12.60
N LEU A 283 4.03 11.75 12.11
CA LEU A 283 4.36 10.45 12.71
C LEU A 283 5.63 9.82 12.14
N LEU A 284 6.17 10.31 11.02
CA LEU A 284 7.27 9.67 10.28
C LEU A 284 8.54 9.45 11.13
N GLY A 285 8.79 10.31 12.10
CA GLY A 285 9.91 10.16 13.05
C GLY A 285 9.81 8.94 13.96
N GLN A 286 8.61 8.36 14.11
CA GLN A 286 8.34 7.22 14.97
C GLN A 286 8.49 5.87 14.24
N ILE A 287 8.65 5.86 12.92
CA ILE A 287 8.83 4.63 12.14
C ILE A 287 10.13 3.95 12.50
N ARG A 288 10.07 2.65 12.76
CA ARG A 288 11.19 1.80 13.17
C ARG A 288 11.44 0.63 12.20
N ARG A 289 10.90 0.71 10.98
CA ARG A 289 11.14 -0.26 9.90
C ARG A 289 11.69 0.45 8.67
N PRO A 290 12.61 -0.17 7.93
CA PRO A 290 13.05 0.33 6.63
C PRO A 290 11.87 0.69 5.75
N THR A 291 11.77 1.95 5.32
CA THR A 291 10.61 2.40 4.57
C THR A 291 11.01 3.33 3.44
N LEU A 292 10.53 3.02 2.23
CA LEU A 292 10.69 3.85 1.05
C LEU A 292 9.47 4.75 0.84
N LEU A 293 9.71 6.04 0.68
CA LEU A 293 8.71 7.05 0.34
C LEU A 293 8.88 7.47 -1.13
N ILE A 294 7.88 7.27 -1.97
CA ILE A 294 7.88 7.64 -3.39
C ILE A 294 6.77 8.66 -3.62
N ASN A 295 7.13 9.93 -3.80
CA ASN A 295 6.18 11.00 -4.13
C ASN A 295 6.74 11.84 -5.26
N ALA A 296 5.95 12.11 -6.31
CA ALA A 296 6.32 13.07 -7.34
C ALA A 296 6.17 14.49 -6.79
N LYS A 297 7.10 15.41 -7.15
CA LYS A 297 6.99 16.82 -6.73
C LYS A 297 5.80 17.53 -7.37
N ASP A 298 5.35 17.03 -8.51
CA ASP A 298 4.22 17.55 -9.28
C ASP A 298 2.88 16.86 -8.98
N ASP A 299 2.80 16.04 -7.92
CA ASP A 299 1.58 15.28 -7.59
C ASP A 299 0.39 16.22 -7.31
N PRO A 300 -0.71 16.19 -8.13
CA PRO A 300 -1.81 17.13 -7.99
C PRO A 300 -2.76 16.79 -6.82
N LEU A 301 -2.65 15.61 -6.23
CA LEU A 301 -3.56 15.17 -5.15
C LEU A 301 -2.84 15.06 -3.80
N ALA A 302 -1.59 14.60 -3.79
CA ALA A 302 -0.74 14.56 -2.61
C ALA A 302 0.20 15.77 -2.59
N VAL A 303 -0.39 16.96 -2.45
CA VAL A 303 0.29 18.25 -2.60
C VAL A 303 1.21 18.64 -1.44
N SER A 304 1.19 17.89 -0.34
CA SER A 304 2.06 18.16 0.80
C SER A 304 3.50 17.77 0.50
N PRO A 305 4.48 18.65 0.78
CA PRO A 305 5.88 18.30 0.64
C PRO A 305 6.26 17.16 1.59
N LEU A 306 7.40 16.54 1.34
CA LEU A 306 7.98 15.57 2.27
C LEU A 306 8.25 16.27 3.61
N PRO A 307 7.70 15.78 4.73
CA PRO A 307 7.92 16.38 6.04
C PRO A 307 9.40 16.33 6.45
N GLU A 308 9.91 17.40 7.05
CA GLU A 308 11.31 17.48 7.50
C GLU A 308 11.70 16.35 8.46
N VAL A 309 10.76 15.89 9.29
CA VAL A 309 10.98 14.76 10.21
C VAL A 309 11.34 13.47 9.46
N ALA A 310 10.94 13.30 8.21
CA ALA A 310 11.36 12.17 7.39
C ALA A 310 12.86 12.23 7.06
N ILE A 311 13.41 13.42 6.93
CA ILE A 311 14.82 13.64 6.60
C ILE A 311 15.73 13.22 7.78
N SER A 312 15.28 13.36 9.00
CA SER A 312 16.05 13.00 10.22
C SER A 312 16.00 11.50 10.56
N ASN A 313 15.01 10.75 10.07
CA ASN A 313 14.88 9.32 10.33
C ASN A 313 15.74 8.50 9.34
N SER A 314 16.81 7.85 9.81
CA SER A 314 17.73 7.05 8.96
C SER A 314 17.08 5.80 8.34
N LEU A 315 15.95 5.34 8.86
CA LEU A 315 15.21 4.21 8.31
C LEU A 315 14.30 4.59 7.13
N LEU A 316 14.16 5.88 6.84
CA LEU A 316 13.38 6.37 5.72
C LEU A 316 14.28 6.71 4.52
N ALA A 317 13.99 6.08 3.38
CA ALA A 317 14.48 6.51 2.08
C ALA A 317 13.38 7.34 1.40
N ALA A 318 13.74 8.42 0.72
CA ALA A 318 12.80 9.23 -0.04
C ALA A 318 13.26 9.41 -1.49
N VAL A 319 12.38 9.09 -2.42
CA VAL A 319 12.61 9.28 -3.85
C VAL A 319 11.52 10.19 -4.40
N GLN A 320 11.93 11.39 -4.84
CA GLN A 320 11.02 12.45 -5.25
C GLN A 320 11.36 12.93 -6.67
N PRO A 321 10.95 12.21 -7.73
CA PRO A 321 11.13 12.72 -9.09
C PRO A 321 10.32 14.00 -9.31
N ASP A 322 10.79 14.87 -10.20
CA ASP A 322 10.13 16.14 -10.51
C ASP A 322 8.74 15.94 -11.15
N HIS A 323 8.57 14.82 -11.87
CA HIS A 323 7.35 14.44 -12.54
C HIS A 323 6.84 13.09 -12.01
N GLY A 324 5.57 12.75 -12.28
CA GLY A 324 5.00 11.46 -11.91
C GLY A 324 3.49 11.49 -11.67
N GLY A 325 2.94 12.66 -11.33
CA GLY A 325 1.53 12.81 -10.97
C GLY A 325 1.14 11.94 -9.78
N HIS A 326 -0.15 11.68 -9.62
CA HIS A 326 -0.67 10.87 -8.53
C HIS A 326 -0.78 9.40 -8.92
N VAL A 327 0.05 8.53 -8.31
CA VAL A 327 0.12 7.08 -8.60
C VAL A 327 0.32 6.80 -10.10
N GLY A 328 0.84 7.76 -10.85
CA GLY A 328 1.10 7.66 -12.27
C GLY A 328 2.39 6.91 -12.56
N PHE A 329 3.51 7.62 -12.45
CA PHE A 329 4.88 7.14 -12.67
C PHE A 329 5.01 6.27 -13.92
N VAL A 330 4.33 6.68 -15.01
CA VAL A 330 4.33 5.97 -16.28
C VAL A 330 5.55 6.37 -17.07
N ALA A 331 6.48 5.45 -17.22
CA ALA A 331 7.71 5.56 -18.00
C ALA A 331 7.61 4.78 -19.33
N GLY A 332 8.64 4.85 -20.17
CA GLY A 332 8.70 4.14 -21.44
C GLY A 332 7.92 4.84 -22.54
N SER A 333 6.92 4.18 -23.12
CA SER A 333 6.03 4.78 -24.11
C SER A 333 4.56 4.41 -23.83
N ILE A 334 3.62 5.15 -24.41
CA ILE A 334 2.18 4.88 -24.27
C ILE A 334 1.82 3.45 -24.72
N LEU A 335 2.49 2.95 -25.77
CA LEU A 335 2.26 1.60 -26.30
C LEU A 335 2.97 0.50 -25.50
N ARG A 336 4.08 0.84 -24.82
CA ARG A 336 4.86 -0.07 -23.96
C ARG A 336 5.16 0.61 -22.62
N PRO A 337 4.13 0.87 -21.80
CA PRO A 337 4.29 1.56 -20.54
C PRO A 337 5.07 0.70 -19.55
N ARG A 338 5.91 1.36 -18.75
CA ARG A 338 6.59 0.81 -17.59
C ARG A 338 6.12 1.57 -16.36
N TYR A 339 5.71 0.88 -15.33
CA TYR A 339 5.20 1.47 -14.10
C TYR A 339 6.33 1.51 -13.08
N TRP A 340 6.97 2.68 -13.05
CA TRP A 340 8.25 2.83 -12.38
C TRP A 340 8.14 2.72 -10.85
N ALA A 341 7.11 3.31 -10.23
CA ALA A 341 6.98 3.32 -8.77
C ALA A 341 6.82 1.91 -8.18
N GLU A 342 6.01 1.05 -8.82
CA GLU A 342 5.83 -0.33 -8.37
C GLU A 342 7.11 -1.17 -8.52
N ARG A 343 7.87 -0.93 -9.59
CA ARG A 343 9.17 -1.58 -9.79
C ARG A 343 10.17 -1.14 -8.74
N THR A 344 10.26 0.16 -8.49
CA THR A 344 11.15 0.75 -7.49
C THR A 344 10.80 0.28 -6.07
N ALA A 345 9.50 0.20 -5.73
CA ALA A 345 9.06 -0.37 -4.46
C ALA A 345 9.51 -1.83 -4.29
N LEU A 346 9.33 -2.66 -5.31
CA LEU A 346 9.77 -4.06 -5.28
C LEU A 346 11.29 -4.22 -5.29
N GLU A 347 12.02 -3.31 -5.92
CA GLU A 347 13.49 -3.26 -5.89
C GLU A 347 13.99 -2.97 -4.47
N PHE A 348 13.46 -1.92 -3.84
CA PHE A 348 13.79 -1.59 -2.45
C PHE A 348 13.49 -2.74 -1.50
N LEU A 349 12.28 -3.29 -1.56
CA LEU A 349 11.86 -4.38 -0.67
C LEU A 349 12.72 -5.65 -0.87
N GLY A 350 13.17 -5.91 -2.11
CA GLY A 350 14.05 -7.02 -2.42
C GLY A 350 15.44 -6.93 -1.77
N THR A 351 15.83 -5.78 -1.22
CA THR A 351 17.09 -5.66 -0.47
C THR A 351 17.00 -6.20 0.97
N PHE A 352 15.79 -6.55 1.43
CA PHE A 352 15.51 -7.04 2.79
C PHE A 352 14.96 -8.48 2.80
N GLY A 353 14.91 -9.18 1.65
CA GLY A 353 14.31 -10.51 1.52
C GLY A 353 15.13 -11.54 0.79
#